data_3c091187ea49a612b1ea1746788ec484
#
_entry.id   3c091187ea49a612b1ea1746788ec484
#
_cell.length_a   1.000
_cell.length_b   1.000
_cell.length_c   1.000
_cell.angle_alpha   90.00
_cell.angle_beta   90.00
_cell.angle_gamma   90.00
#
_symmetry.space_group_name_H-M   'P 1'
#
loop_
_entity.id
_entity.type
_entity.pdbx_description
1 polymer ?
#
loop_
_entity_poly.entity_id
_entity_poly.type
_entity_poly.pdbx_seq_one_letter_code
_entity_poly.pdbx_strand_id
1 'polypeptide(L)'
;MTATLDASRTTRHRENAGNLARSHLHTQGLFISFEGIDGAGKSTHIAGLADAFRSAGRAVTLTREPGGTLLAEKLRSMVLDDAMDPLTESLLIFAARRDHLVRVIAPALLRGEVVLCDRFTDATFAYQGAGRGFDLNVLATLEKWVQSDEGLLGDPAGNQPMKPGVETVLEPHLTVWFDLPPEEAAQRLTGARIPDRFESQPVDFFRRVAQGYADRQQGHPERFSRINAAQSREAVWACVWQVFVEKGWLEAAASS
;
A
#
# COMPACT_ATOMS: atom_id res chain seq x y z
N MET A 1 42.90 40.93 -4.36
CA MET A 1 42.32 40.05 -5.36
C MET A 1 42.34 38.61 -4.87
N THR A 2 41.43 38.20 -3.99
CA THR A 2 41.33 36.77 -3.55
C THR A 2 40.05 36.62 -2.70
N ALA A 3 38.86 36.62 -3.34
CA ALA A 3 37.62 36.31 -2.61
C ALA A 3 36.46 35.77 -3.50
N THR A 4 36.76 35.23 -4.71
CA THR A 4 35.67 34.86 -5.64
C THR A 4 35.67 33.36 -6.02
N LEU A 5 36.51 32.50 -5.40
CA LEU A 5 36.67 31.10 -5.78
C LEU A 5 35.99 30.06 -4.89
N ASP A 6 35.32 30.49 -3.78
CA ASP A 6 34.81 29.53 -2.79
C ASP A 6 33.29 29.28 -2.93
N ALA A 7 32.53 30.20 -3.52
CA ALA A 7 31.07 30.05 -3.66
C ALA A 7 30.67 29.02 -4.74
N SER A 8 31.45 28.88 -5.80
CA SER A 8 31.16 27.94 -6.90
C SER A 8 31.43 26.47 -6.59
N ARG A 9 32.32 26.19 -5.62
CA ARG A 9 32.61 24.83 -5.18
C ARG A 9 31.52 24.28 -4.25
N THR A 10 30.94 25.13 -3.38
CA THR A 10 29.90 24.72 -2.43
C THR A 10 28.58 24.45 -3.15
N THR A 11 28.25 25.19 -4.22
CA THR A 11 27.02 24.98 -5.00
C THR A 11 27.10 23.67 -5.80
N ARG A 12 28.23 23.37 -6.44
CA ARG A 12 28.42 22.10 -7.20
C ARG A 12 28.39 20.86 -6.30
N HIS A 13 28.89 20.93 -5.05
CA HIS A 13 28.80 19.80 -4.12
C HIS A 13 27.37 19.57 -3.63
N ARG A 14 26.54 20.60 -3.46
CA ARG A 14 25.14 20.46 -3.11
C ARG A 14 24.28 19.93 -4.27
N GLU A 15 24.53 20.37 -5.49
CA GLU A 15 23.86 19.85 -6.69
C GLU A 15 24.23 18.40 -6.99
N ASN A 16 25.52 17.99 -6.83
CA ASN A 16 25.93 16.60 -6.99
C ASN A 16 25.40 15.68 -5.87
N ALA A 17 25.33 16.14 -4.63
CA ALA A 17 24.73 15.38 -3.54
C ALA A 17 23.20 15.23 -3.71
N GLY A 18 22.53 16.27 -4.20
CA GLY A 18 21.12 16.22 -4.56
C GLY A 18 20.83 15.28 -5.74
N ASN A 19 21.67 15.26 -6.77
CA ASN A 19 21.54 14.35 -7.92
C ASN A 19 21.88 12.90 -7.56
N LEU A 20 22.86 12.65 -6.69
CA LEU A 20 23.20 11.31 -6.20
C LEU A 20 22.08 10.76 -5.30
N ALA A 21 21.53 11.57 -4.40
CA ALA A 21 20.36 11.18 -3.58
C ALA A 21 19.12 10.89 -4.42
N ARG A 22 18.87 11.71 -5.46
CA ARG A 22 17.78 11.48 -6.43
C ARG A 22 18.01 10.22 -7.26
N SER A 23 19.23 9.92 -7.71
CA SER A 23 19.53 8.71 -8.46
C SER A 23 19.32 7.44 -7.64
N HIS A 24 19.62 7.45 -6.35
CA HIS A 24 19.39 6.32 -5.44
C HIS A 24 17.88 6.07 -5.18
N LEU A 25 17.06 7.13 -5.09
CA LEU A 25 15.60 6.98 -4.96
C LEU A 25 14.96 6.39 -6.22
N HIS A 26 15.54 6.61 -7.41
CA HIS A 26 15.04 6.05 -8.67
C HIS A 26 15.38 4.56 -8.87
N THR A 27 16.32 4.00 -8.11
CA THR A 27 16.74 2.59 -8.25
C THR A 27 16.15 1.66 -7.20
N GLN A 28 15.62 2.21 -6.11
CA GLN A 28 15.02 1.41 -5.03
C GLN A 28 13.54 1.11 -5.33
N GLY A 29 13.13 -0.14 -5.13
CA GLY A 29 11.74 -0.55 -5.21
C GLY A 29 10.90 0.21 -4.17
N LEU A 30 9.70 0.66 -4.56
CA LEU A 30 8.73 1.31 -3.68
C LEU A 30 7.49 0.43 -3.54
N PHE A 31 7.06 0.17 -2.32
CA PHE A 31 5.82 -0.54 -2.05
C PHE A 31 4.80 0.39 -1.40
N ILE A 32 3.64 0.57 -2.05
CA ILE A 32 2.57 1.47 -1.62
C ILE A 32 1.27 0.68 -1.61
N SER A 33 0.56 0.68 -0.48
CA SER A 33 -0.79 0.13 -0.37
C SER A 33 -1.84 1.25 -0.33
N PHE A 34 -3.03 0.93 -0.84
CA PHE A 34 -4.18 1.83 -0.87
C PHE A 34 -5.32 1.18 -0.11
N GLU A 35 -5.74 1.82 0.96
CA GLU A 35 -6.68 1.28 1.92
C GLU A 35 -7.95 2.12 2.01
N GLY A 36 -9.00 1.54 2.59
CA GLY A 36 -10.30 2.17 2.77
C GLY A 36 -11.43 1.28 2.29
N ILE A 37 -12.66 1.56 2.69
CA ILE A 37 -13.86 0.79 2.35
C ILE A 37 -14.18 0.87 0.86
N ASP A 38 -15.03 -0.03 0.36
CA ASP A 38 -15.48 0.00 -1.01
C ASP A 38 -16.34 1.26 -1.25
N GLY A 39 -16.26 1.80 -2.48
CA GLY A 39 -16.87 3.11 -2.78
C GLY A 39 -15.99 4.33 -2.44
N ALA A 40 -14.83 4.17 -1.78
CA ALA A 40 -13.93 5.28 -1.46
C ALA A 40 -13.17 5.86 -2.68
N GLY A 41 -13.29 5.25 -3.87
CA GLY A 41 -12.72 5.80 -5.12
C GLY A 41 -11.24 5.45 -5.36
N LYS A 42 -10.67 4.51 -4.61
CA LYS A 42 -9.24 4.12 -4.68
C LYS A 42 -8.73 3.87 -6.10
N SER A 43 -9.41 3.01 -6.86
CA SER A 43 -8.94 2.49 -8.17
C SER A 43 -8.64 3.60 -9.18
N THR A 44 -9.43 4.68 -9.18
CA THR A 44 -9.21 5.82 -10.07
C THR A 44 -7.88 6.54 -9.76
N HIS A 45 -7.58 6.74 -8.47
CA HIS A 45 -6.37 7.42 -8.04
C HIS A 45 -5.14 6.53 -8.18
N ILE A 46 -5.28 5.21 -7.97
CA ILE A 46 -4.21 4.23 -8.22
C ILE A 46 -3.79 4.26 -9.70
N ALA A 47 -4.75 4.27 -10.63
CA ALA A 47 -4.46 4.35 -12.06
C ALA A 47 -3.72 5.64 -12.42
N GLY A 48 -4.17 6.79 -11.92
CA GLY A 48 -3.52 8.08 -12.14
C GLY A 48 -2.08 8.13 -11.60
N LEU A 49 -1.84 7.56 -10.42
CA LEU A 49 -0.49 7.45 -9.86
C LEU A 49 0.41 6.53 -10.67
N ALA A 50 -0.13 5.41 -11.16
CA ALA A 50 0.63 4.50 -12.02
C ALA A 50 1.13 5.22 -13.29
N ASP A 51 0.26 6.02 -13.91
CA ASP A 51 0.62 6.80 -15.10
C ASP A 51 1.64 7.90 -14.75
N ALA A 52 1.50 8.55 -13.61
CA ALA A 52 2.47 9.54 -13.13
C ALA A 52 3.87 8.92 -12.93
N PHE A 53 3.97 7.78 -12.25
CA PHE A 53 5.24 7.09 -12.05
C PHE A 53 5.85 6.61 -13.38
N ARG A 54 5.04 6.09 -14.30
CA ARG A 54 5.50 5.70 -15.65
C ARG A 54 6.04 6.90 -16.41
N SER A 55 5.34 8.03 -16.34
CA SER A 55 5.77 9.29 -16.98
C SER A 55 7.08 9.82 -16.37
N ALA A 56 7.32 9.54 -15.07
CA ALA A 56 8.59 9.81 -14.40
C ALA A 56 9.68 8.75 -14.69
N GLY A 57 9.46 7.82 -15.65
CA GLY A 57 10.43 6.80 -16.05
C GLY A 57 10.54 5.60 -15.12
N ARG A 58 9.59 5.40 -14.17
CA ARG A 58 9.57 4.26 -13.27
C ARG A 58 8.77 3.09 -13.84
N ALA A 59 9.29 1.88 -13.73
CA ALA A 59 8.48 0.67 -13.92
C ALA A 59 7.47 0.53 -12.79
N VAL A 60 6.23 0.15 -13.12
CA VAL A 60 5.12 0.07 -12.16
C VAL A 60 4.43 -1.28 -12.26
N THR A 61 4.35 -1.97 -11.13
CA THR A 61 3.51 -3.15 -10.93
C THR A 61 2.23 -2.73 -10.22
N LEU A 62 1.08 -2.90 -10.92
CA LEU A 62 -0.27 -2.73 -10.35
C LEU A 62 -0.77 -4.08 -9.88
N THR A 63 -1.24 -4.15 -8.63
CA THR A 63 -1.74 -5.39 -8.05
C THR A 63 -2.80 -5.12 -6.97
N ARG A 64 -3.35 -6.18 -6.36
CA ARG A 64 -4.39 -6.08 -5.33
C ARG A 64 -4.38 -7.26 -4.39
N GLU A 65 -4.97 -7.10 -3.21
CA GLU A 65 -5.23 -8.18 -2.26
C GLU A 65 -6.68 -8.26 -1.78
N PRO A 66 -7.17 -9.47 -1.47
CA PRO A 66 -6.60 -10.76 -1.88
C PRO A 66 -6.59 -10.87 -3.41
N GLY A 67 -5.53 -11.44 -3.98
CA GLY A 67 -5.43 -11.61 -5.44
C GLY A 67 -4.01 -11.42 -5.97
N GLY A 68 -3.87 -11.07 -7.24
CA GLY A 68 -2.59 -10.78 -7.90
C GLY A 68 -1.83 -12.00 -8.43
N THR A 69 -2.24 -13.23 -8.09
CA THR A 69 -1.70 -14.48 -8.65
C THR A 69 -2.84 -15.46 -8.96
N LEU A 70 -2.58 -16.45 -9.78
CA LEU A 70 -3.60 -17.48 -10.10
C LEU A 70 -4.12 -18.20 -8.84
N LEU A 71 -3.25 -18.49 -7.87
CA LEU A 71 -3.66 -19.12 -6.62
C LEU A 71 -4.42 -18.12 -5.75
N ALA A 72 -3.89 -16.91 -5.56
CA ALA A 72 -4.52 -15.90 -4.74
C ALA A 72 -5.91 -15.47 -5.25
N GLU A 73 -6.13 -15.44 -6.59
CA GLU A 73 -7.46 -15.16 -7.16
C GLU A 73 -8.46 -16.29 -6.87
N LYS A 74 -8.03 -17.57 -6.86
CA LYS A 74 -8.89 -18.68 -6.44
C LYS A 74 -9.28 -18.56 -4.96
N LEU A 75 -8.30 -18.27 -4.10
CA LEU A 75 -8.55 -18.06 -2.68
C LEU A 75 -9.47 -16.85 -2.45
N ARG A 76 -9.29 -15.77 -3.23
CA ARG A 76 -10.20 -14.61 -3.22
C ARG A 76 -11.64 -15.01 -3.53
N SER A 77 -11.87 -15.78 -4.58
CA SER A 77 -13.21 -16.27 -4.92
C SER A 77 -13.84 -16.99 -3.72
N MET A 78 -13.13 -17.95 -3.11
CA MET A 78 -13.62 -18.66 -1.92
C MET A 78 -13.98 -17.69 -0.77
N VAL A 79 -13.10 -16.72 -0.49
CA VAL A 79 -13.32 -15.71 0.56
C VAL A 79 -14.55 -14.83 0.27
N LEU A 80 -14.82 -14.51 -0.99
CA LEU A 80 -15.94 -13.64 -1.38
C LEU A 80 -17.27 -14.39 -1.51
N ASP A 81 -17.22 -15.67 -1.94
CA ASP A 81 -18.40 -16.43 -2.33
C ASP A 81 -18.89 -17.36 -1.21
N ASP A 82 -17.97 -17.95 -0.42
CA ASP A 82 -18.29 -18.97 0.56
C ASP A 82 -18.42 -18.41 1.98
N ALA A 83 -19.42 -18.88 2.72
CA ALA A 83 -19.57 -18.57 4.15
C ALA A 83 -18.54 -19.39 4.95
N MET A 84 -17.79 -18.71 5.83
CA MET A 84 -16.80 -19.35 6.69
C MET A 84 -16.63 -18.59 8.00
N ASP A 85 -16.02 -19.25 8.99
CA ASP A 85 -15.66 -18.61 10.26
C ASP A 85 -14.49 -17.62 10.08
N PRO A 86 -14.30 -16.66 11.00
CA PRO A 86 -13.25 -15.64 10.87
C PRO A 86 -11.81 -16.19 10.85
N LEU A 87 -11.53 -17.33 11.48
CA LEU A 87 -10.20 -17.95 11.44
C LEU A 87 -9.92 -18.52 10.04
N THR A 88 -10.85 -19.30 9.49
CA THR A 88 -10.74 -19.85 8.13
C THR A 88 -10.56 -18.73 7.11
N GLU A 89 -11.37 -17.66 7.21
CA GLU A 89 -11.27 -16.48 6.36
C GLU A 89 -9.88 -15.84 6.44
N SER A 90 -9.37 -15.62 7.65
CA SER A 90 -8.04 -15.04 7.87
C SER A 90 -6.93 -15.93 7.30
N LEU A 91 -6.99 -17.24 7.52
CA LEU A 91 -5.99 -18.18 7.00
C LEU A 91 -5.94 -18.17 5.47
N LEU A 92 -7.09 -18.12 4.78
CA LEU A 92 -7.14 -18.04 3.31
C LEU A 92 -6.57 -16.71 2.79
N ILE A 93 -6.88 -15.60 3.46
CA ILE A 93 -6.34 -14.27 3.11
C ILE A 93 -4.82 -14.26 3.28
N PHE A 94 -4.28 -14.78 4.38
CA PHE A 94 -2.84 -14.83 4.61
C PHE A 94 -2.13 -15.82 3.68
N ALA A 95 -2.77 -16.94 3.31
CA ALA A 95 -2.24 -17.86 2.29
C ALA A 95 -2.14 -17.17 0.91
N ALA A 96 -3.19 -16.44 0.51
CA ALA A 96 -3.20 -15.65 -0.72
C ALA A 96 -2.09 -14.58 -0.71
N ARG A 97 -1.92 -13.87 0.42
CA ARG A 97 -0.87 -12.87 0.63
C ARG A 97 0.52 -13.48 0.50
N ARG A 98 0.79 -14.64 1.10
CA ARG A 98 2.10 -15.28 0.99
C ARG A 98 2.46 -15.60 -0.46
N ASP A 99 1.55 -16.18 -1.21
CA ASP A 99 1.78 -16.48 -2.63
C ASP A 99 1.98 -15.20 -3.45
N HIS A 100 1.23 -14.14 -3.15
CA HIS A 100 1.34 -12.83 -3.79
C HIS A 100 2.67 -12.14 -3.48
N LEU A 101 3.12 -12.16 -2.23
CA LEU A 101 4.42 -11.63 -1.83
C LEU A 101 5.56 -12.32 -2.57
N VAL A 102 5.58 -13.66 -2.57
CA VAL A 102 6.65 -14.46 -3.18
C VAL A 102 6.69 -14.31 -4.71
N ARG A 103 5.53 -14.23 -5.37
CA ARG A 103 5.47 -14.29 -6.84
C ARG A 103 5.40 -12.93 -7.52
N VAL A 104 4.93 -11.90 -6.84
CA VAL A 104 4.67 -10.59 -7.46
C VAL A 104 5.39 -9.47 -6.73
N ILE A 105 5.10 -9.24 -5.45
CA ILE A 105 5.56 -8.03 -4.75
C ILE A 105 7.08 -8.04 -4.56
N ALA A 106 7.64 -9.08 -3.93
CA ALA A 106 9.06 -9.12 -3.66
C ALA A 106 9.91 -9.13 -4.94
N PRO A 107 9.59 -9.91 -5.99
CA PRO A 107 10.31 -9.83 -7.26
C PRO A 107 10.24 -8.44 -7.94
N ALA A 108 9.10 -7.75 -7.87
CA ALA A 108 8.96 -6.40 -8.43
C ALA A 108 9.84 -5.40 -7.66
N LEU A 109 9.84 -5.46 -6.34
CA LEU A 109 10.69 -4.61 -5.49
C LEU A 109 12.18 -4.84 -5.75
N LEU A 110 12.60 -6.10 -5.92
CA LEU A 110 13.99 -6.45 -6.26
C LEU A 110 14.41 -5.89 -7.63
N ARG A 111 13.49 -5.74 -8.58
CA ARG A 111 13.74 -5.08 -9.87
C ARG A 111 13.72 -3.55 -9.79
N GLY A 112 13.48 -2.96 -8.61
CA GLY A 112 13.40 -1.51 -8.43
C GLY A 112 12.06 -0.91 -8.90
N GLU A 113 11.01 -1.70 -9.07
CA GLU A 113 9.71 -1.23 -9.52
C GLU A 113 8.93 -0.51 -8.41
N VAL A 114 7.96 0.30 -8.81
CA VAL A 114 6.93 0.84 -7.91
C VAL A 114 5.76 -0.14 -7.88
N VAL A 115 5.52 -0.75 -6.73
CA VAL A 115 4.38 -1.64 -6.50
C VAL A 115 3.25 -0.81 -5.90
N LEU A 116 2.13 -0.71 -6.63
CA LEU A 116 0.89 -0.08 -6.18
C LEU A 116 -0.14 -1.19 -5.94
N CYS A 117 -0.49 -1.42 -4.69
CA CYS A 117 -1.37 -2.52 -4.27
C CYS A 117 -2.70 -1.99 -3.73
N ASP A 118 -3.82 -2.34 -4.37
CA ASP A 118 -5.16 -2.07 -3.83
C ASP A 118 -5.44 -3.06 -2.72
N ARG A 119 -5.38 -2.59 -1.48
CA ARG A 119 -5.40 -3.30 -0.19
C ARG A 119 -4.14 -4.13 0.06
N PHE A 120 -3.82 -4.25 1.34
CA PHE A 120 -2.78 -5.13 1.86
C PHE A 120 -3.15 -5.55 3.29
N THR A 121 -2.16 -5.71 4.18
CA THR A 121 -2.36 -6.24 5.53
C THR A 121 -3.31 -5.40 6.39
N ASP A 122 -3.30 -4.07 6.24
CA ASP A 122 -4.14 -3.16 7.02
C ASP A 122 -5.64 -3.43 6.78
N ALA A 123 -6.02 -3.85 5.55
CA ALA A 123 -7.38 -4.31 5.26
C ALA A 123 -7.77 -5.54 6.10
N THR A 124 -6.85 -6.48 6.35
CA THR A 124 -7.12 -7.68 7.16
C THR A 124 -7.40 -7.31 8.60
N PHE A 125 -6.61 -6.41 9.19
CA PHE A 125 -6.86 -5.91 10.55
C PHE A 125 -8.17 -5.15 10.65
N ALA A 126 -8.52 -4.36 9.61
CA ALA A 126 -9.77 -3.62 9.58
C ALA A 126 -10.99 -4.53 9.41
N TYR A 127 -10.97 -5.46 8.44
CA TYR A 127 -12.14 -6.29 8.08
C TYR A 127 -12.29 -7.51 8.99
N GLN A 128 -11.25 -8.35 9.10
CA GLN A 128 -11.30 -9.56 9.94
C GLN A 128 -11.13 -9.22 11.41
N GLY A 129 -10.22 -8.30 11.74
CA GLY A 129 -10.02 -7.84 13.11
C GLY A 129 -11.21 -7.04 13.62
N ALA A 130 -11.27 -5.76 13.33
CA ALA A 130 -12.30 -4.87 13.86
C ALA A 130 -13.71 -5.19 13.36
N GLY A 131 -13.86 -5.46 12.04
CA GLY A 131 -15.16 -5.77 11.41
C GLY A 131 -15.79 -7.06 11.92
N ARG A 132 -15.06 -8.18 11.88
CA ARG A 132 -15.49 -9.52 12.32
C ARG A 132 -15.26 -9.78 13.81
N GLY A 133 -14.45 -8.96 14.50
CA GLY A 133 -14.08 -9.17 15.90
C GLY A 133 -13.09 -10.32 16.11
N PHE A 134 -12.28 -10.66 15.10
CA PHE A 134 -11.26 -11.69 15.23
C PHE A 134 -10.05 -11.18 16.01
N ASP A 135 -9.38 -12.09 16.74
CA ASP A 135 -8.28 -11.75 17.65
C ASP A 135 -7.09 -11.11 16.89
N LEU A 136 -6.80 -9.84 17.24
CA LEU A 136 -5.72 -9.06 16.63
C LEU A 136 -4.33 -9.65 16.90
N ASN A 137 -4.12 -10.37 18.00
CA ASN A 137 -2.82 -11.00 18.30
C ASN A 137 -2.57 -12.19 17.36
N VAL A 138 -3.63 -12.93 17.02
CA VAL A 138 -3.54 -13.98 15.99
C VAL A 138 -3.22 -13.39 14.64
N LEU A 139 -3.90 -12.30 14.25
CA LEU A 139 -3.59 -11.59 12.99
C LEU A 139 -2.14 -11.08 12.96
N ALA A 140 -1.66 -10.48 14.06
CA ALA A 140 -0.28 -10.01 14.16
C ALA A 140 0.76 -11.16 14.07
N THR A 141 0.42 -12.32 14.61
CA THR A 141 1.26 -13.52 14.48
C THR A 141 1.31 -14.01 13.04
N LEU A 142 0.16 -14.09 12.35
CA LEU A 142 0.08 -14.48 10.95
C LEU A 142 0.79 -13.46 10.05
N GLU A 143 0.64 -12.16 10.34
CA GLU A 143 1.35 -11.09 9.64
C GLU A 143 2.87 -11.32 9.67
N LYS A 144 3.44 -11.54 10.86
CA LYS A 144 4.87 -11.82 11.03
C LYS A 144 5.31 -13.05 10.23
N TRP A 145 4.61 -14.16 10.32
CA TRP A 145 4.97 -15.40 9.63
C TRP A 145 4.90 -15.27 8.10
N VAL A 146 3.88 -14.59 7.62
CA VAL A 146 3.59 -14.50 6.17
C VAL A 146 4.46 -13.43 5.50
N GLN A 147 4.70 -12.32 6.19
CA GLN A 147 5.40 -11.15 5.65
C GLN A 147 6.87 -11.07 6.11
N SER A 148 7.35 -12.06 6.91
CA SER A 148 8.79 -12.16 7.21
C SER A 148 9.58 -12.12 5.91
N ASP A 149 10.56 -11.23 5.84
CA ASP A 149 11.42 -11.02 4.67
C ASP A 149 12.51 -12.09 4.53
N GLU A 150 12.62 -13.03 5.50
CA GLU A 150 13.51 -14.18 5.37
C GLU A 150 13.27 -14.94 4.06
N GLY A 151 14.17 -14.71 3.10
CA GLY A 151 14.11 -15.29 1.77
C GLY A 151 13.15 -14.62 0.77
N LEU A 152 12.44 -13.55 1.12
CA LEU A 152 11.62 -12.77 0.18
C LEU A 152 12.46 -11.74 -0.60
N LEU A 153 13.31 -11.01 0.11
CA LEU A 153 14.20 -9.97 -0.45
C LEU A 153 15.68 -10.40 -0.40
N GLY A 154 15.96 -11.69 -0.35
CA GLY A 154 17.30 -12.24 -0.37
C GLY A 154 18.09 -11.79 -1.60
N ASP A 155 19.42 -11.61 -1.43
CA ASP A 155 20.34 -11.25 -2.52
C ASP A 155 20.17 -12.22 -3.71
N PRO A 156 19.72 -11.74 -4.89
CA PRO A 156 19.57 -12.58 -6.09
C PRO A 156 20.88 -13.22 -6.54
N ALA A 157 22.02 -12.68 -6.11
CA ALA A 157 23.36 -13.17 -6.42
C ALA A 157 23.91 -14.15 -5.37
N GLY A 158 23.23 -14.37 -4.23
CA GLY A 158 23.63 -15.32 -3.19
C GLY A 158 24.95 -14.98 -2.46
N ASN A 159 25.44 -13.75 -2.57
CA ASN A 159 26.78 -13.35 -2.12
C ASN A 159 26.82 -12.75 -0.70
N GLN A 160 25.68 -12.46 -0.09
CA GLN A 160 25.64 -11.97 1.29
C GLN A 160 24.77 -12.88 2.16
N PRO A 161 25.34 -13.45 3.24
CA PRO A 161 24.51 -14.10 4.24
C PRO A 161 23.64 -13.05 4.90
N MET A 162 22.30 -13.28 4.94
CA MET A 162 21.37 -12.49 5.74
C MET A 162 21.95 -12.34 7.15
N LYS A 163 21.91 -11.12 7.70
CA LYS A 163 22.31 -10.90 9.10
C LYS A 163 21.34 -11.65 9.98
N PRO A 164 21.78 -12.69 10.71
CA PRO A 164 20.90 -13.41 11.61
C PRO A 164 20.46 -12.47 12.74
N GLY A 165 19.15 -12.36 12.98
CA GLY A 165 18.61 -11.74 14.17
C GLY A 165 17.77 -10.47 14.03
N VAL A 166 17.49 -9.98 12.81
CA VAL A 166 16.49 -8.92 12.61
C VAL A 166 15.37 -9.51 11.74
N GLU A 167 14.32 -10.01 12.40
CA GLU A 167 13.07 -10.35 11.71
C GLU A 167 12.44 -9.05 11.22
N THR A 168 12.67 -8.66 9.98
CA THR A 168 11.96 -7.58 9.35
C THR A 168 10.74 -8.12 8.64
N VAL A 169 9.63 -7.42 8.77
CA VAL A 169 8.35 -7.73 8.11
C VAL A 169 8.27 -6.86 6.87
N LEU A 170 7.98 -7.46 5.72
CA LEU A 170 7.77 -6.71 4.48
C LEU A 170 6.45 -5.94 4.59
N GLU A 171 6.57 -4.64 4.78
CA GLU A 171 5.46 -3.69 4.89
C GLU A 171 5.50 -2.65 3.76
N PRO A 172 4.37 -2.00 3.44
CA PRO A 172 4.37 -0.84 2.56
C PRO A 172 5.22 0.30 3.11
N HIS A 173 5.99 0.96 2.25
CA HIS A 173 6.67 2.21 2.58
C HIS A 173 5.68 3.35 2.84
N LEU A 174 4.47 3.23 2.28
CA LEU A 174 3.36 4.16 2.48
C LEU A 174 2.03 3.41 2.34
N THR A 175 1.14 3.62 3.29
CA THR A 175 -0.27 3.26 3.20
C THR A 175 -1.10 4.53 3.00
N VAL A 176 -1.75 4.66 1.85
CA VAL A 176 -2.69 5.74 1.56
C VAL A 176 -4.09 5.29 1.96
N TRP A 177 -4.59 5.81 3.07
CA TRP A 177 -5.93 5.47 3.55
C TRP A 177 -6.97 6.49 3.09
N PHE A 178 -7.87 6.04 2.20
CA PHE A 178 -9.03 6.79 1.75
C PHE A 178 -10.14 6.67 2.79
N ASP A 179 -10.19 7.65 3.68
CA ASP A 179 -11.18 7.70 4.75
C ASP A 179 -12.49 8.28 4.21
N LEU A 180 -13.50 7.41 4.12
CA LEU A 180 -14.84 7.74 3.66
C LEU A 180 -15.85 7.29 4.72
N PRO A 181 -16.79 8.16 5.15
CA PRO A 181 -17.89 7.75 6.02
C PRO A 181 -18.67 6.55 5.43
N PRO A 182 -18.96 5.51 6.21
CA PRO A 182 -19.64 4.31 5.71
C PRO A 182 -21.00 4.59 5.05
N GLU A 183 -21.71 5.60 5.53
CA GLU A 183 -22.99 6.03 4.98
C GLU A 183 -22.87 6.60 3.55
N GLU A 184 -21.80 7.34 3.29
CA GLU A 184 -21.48 7.88 1.96
C GLU A 184 -21.03 6.76 1.01
N ALA A 185 -20.22 5.81 1.53
CA ALA A 185 -19.79 4.65 0.76
C ALA A 185 -20.98 3.82 0.28
N ALA A 186 -21.93 3.54 1.18
CA ALA A 186 -23.16 2.83 0.84
C ALA A 186 -23.96 3.54 -0.26
N GLN A 187 -24.06 4.87 -0.20
CA GLN A 187 -24.75 5.66 -1.24
C GLN A 187 -24.04 5.54 -2.61
N ARG A 188 -22.71 5.59 -2.63
CA ARG A 188 -21.92 5.49 -3.88
C ARG A 188 -22.00 4.11 -4.52
N LEU A 189 -22.19 3.05 -3.73
CA LEU A 189 -22.29 1.67 -4.21
C LEU A 189 -23.71 1.31 -4.67
N THR A 190 -24.72 2.10 -4.32
CA THR A 190 -26.11 1.80 -4.67
C THR A 190 -26.28 1.72 -6.20
N GLY A 191 -26.67 0.55 -6.70
CA GLY A 191 -26.96 0.31 -8.11
C GLY A 191 -25.75 0.04 -9.02
N ALA A 192 -24.53 -0.02 -8.49
CA ALA A 192 -23.33 -0.23 -9.31
C ALA A 192 -23.15 -1.69 -9.77
N ARG A 193 -23.45 -2.66 -8.91
CA ARG A 193 -23.35 -4.13 -9.19
C ARG A 193 -24.04 -4.92 -8.08
N ILE A 194 -24.14 -6.24 -8.25
CA ILE A 194 -24.57 -7.15 -7.16
C ILE A 194 -23.48 -7.11 -6.09
N PRO A 195 -23.83 -6.76 -4.81
CA PRO A 195 -22.87 -6.71 -3.73
C PRO A 195 -22.26 -8.09 -3.42
N ASP A 196 -20.96 -8.13 -3.15
CA ASP A 196 -20.32 -9.32 -2.60
C ASP A 196 -20.67 -9.52 -1.11
N ARG A 197 -20.11 -10.60 -0.51
CA ARG A 197 -20.37 -10.96 0.89
C ARG A 197 -19.98 -9.88 1.90
N PHE A 198 -18.93 -9.08 1.60
CA PHE A 198 -18.51 -7.98 2.46
C PHE A 198 -19.36 -6.73 2.22
N GLU A 199 -19.60 -6.38 0.96
CA GLU A 199 -20.44 -5.23 0.60
C GLU A 199 -21.89 -5.36 1.10
N SER A 200 -22.36 -6.60 1.31
CA SER A 200 -23.69 -6.90 1.87
C SER A 200 -23.77 -6.77 3.40
N GLN A 201 -22.68 -6.42 4.09
CA GLN A 201 -22.67 -6.27 5.54
C GLN A 201 -23.43 -4.99 5.98
N PRO A 202 -24.01 -4.99 7.19
CA PRO A 202 -24.67 -3.80 7.72
C PRO A 202 -23.68 -2.64 7.96
N VAL A 203 -24.21 -1.41 7.99
CA VAL A 203 -23.40 -0.19 8.19
C VAL A 203 -22.53 -0.25 9.44
N ASP A 204 -23.00 -0.87 10.52
CA ASP A 204 -22.23 -1.03 11.76
C ASP A 204 -20.95 -1.87 11.57
N PHE A 205 -20.95 -2.81 10.64
CA PHE A 205 -19.74 -3.53 10.26
C PHE A 205 -18.71 -2.56 9.66
N PHE A 206 -19.13 -1.72 8.72
CA PHE A 206 -18.24 -0.74 8.09
C PHE A 206 -17.76 0.36 9.04
N ARG A 207 -18.57 0.72 10.05
CA ARG A 207 -18.10 1.62 11.13
C ARG A 207 -16.97 0.99 11.93
N ARG A 208 -17.06 -0.30 12.25
CA ARG A 208 -15.95 -1.03 12.89
C ARG A 208 -14.73 -1.15 11.97
N VAL A 209 -14.93 -1.41 10.68
CA VAL A 209 -13.84 -1.45 9.69
C VAL A 209 -13.12 -0.09 9.61
N ALA A 210 -13.85 1.01 9.56
CA ALA A 210 -13.29 2.35 9.56
C ALA A 210 -12.49 2.64 10.84
N GLN A 211 -13.00 2.20 12.00
CA GLN A 211 -12.27 2.27 13.27
C GLN A 211 -11.00 1.43 13.23
N GLY A 212 -11.04 0.22 12.65
CA GLY A 212 -9.86 -0.64 12.50
C GLY A 212 -8.75 0.02 11.68
N TYR A 213 -9.10 0.74 10.61
CA TYR A 213 -8.12 1.55 9.86
C TYR A 213 -7.55 2.71 10.70
N ALA A 214 -8.39 3.38 11.48
CA ALA A 214 -7.95 4.45 12.36
C ALA A 214 -6.97 3.93 13.44
N ASP A 215 -7.23 2.77 14.02
CA ASP A 215 -6.37 2.11 15.00
C ASP A 215 -5.01 1.72 14.38
N ARG A 216 -5.01 1.18 13.15
CA ARG A 216 -3.77 0.88 12.40
C ARG A 216 -2.98 2.16 12.11
N GLN A 217 -3.62 3.24 11.69
CA GLN A 217 -2.98 4.52 11.48
C GLN A 217 -2.36 5.06 12.79
N GLN A 218 -3.07 4.96 13.90
CA GLN A 218 -2.56 5.40 15.20
C GLN A 218 -1.33 4.59 15.64
N GLY A 219 -1.30 3.29 15.33
CA GLY A 219 -0.17 2.41 15.62
C GLY A 219 1.05 2.63 14.72
N HIS A 220 0.85 3.16 13.50
CA HIS A 220 1.89 3.32 12.47
C HIS A 220 1.81 4.69 11.77
N PRO A 221 1.85 5.82 12.52
CA PRO A 221 1.55 7.15 11.98
C PRO A 221 2.53 7.59 10.88
N GLU A 222 3.78 7.13 10.92
CA GLU A 222 4.83 7.46 9.94
C GLU A 222 4.61 6.80 8.58
N ARG A 223 3.91 5.64 8.56
CA ARG A 223 3.63 4.85 7.36
C ARG A 223 2.30 5.24 6.71
N PHE A 224 1.37 5.83 7.45
CA PHE A 224 0.04 6.17 6.95
C PHE A 224 -0.08 7.62 6.48
N SER A 225 -0.79 7.79 5.35
CA SER A 225 -1.34 9.08 4.93
C SER A 225 -2.86 8.95 4.79
N ARG A 226 -3.59 9.63 5.69
CA ARG A 226 -5.05 9.67 5.68
C ARG A 226 -5.54 10.72 4.70
N ILE A 227 -6.38 10.32 3.74
CA ILE A 227 -7.01 11.19 2.75
C ILE A 227 -8.52 11.25 3.00
N ASN A 228 -9.06 12.43 3.21
CA ASN A 228 -10.52 12.60 3.28
C ASN A 228 -11.12 12.35 1.90
N ALA A 229 -11.77 11.17 1.73
CA ALA A 229 -12.35 10.73 0.48
C ALA A 229 -13.82 11.19 0.26
N ALA A 230 -14.38 11.98 1.20
CA ALA A 230 -15.71 12.59 1.05
C ALA A 230 -15.70 13.85 0.16
N GLN A 231 -14.51 14.31 -0.26
CA GLN A 231 -14.34 15.47 -1.15
C GLN A 231 -14.60 15.12 -2.62
N SER A 232 -14.55 16.15 -3.50
CA SER A 232 -14.57 15.93 -4.94
C SER A 232 -13.36 15.10 -5.39
N ARG A 233 -13.51 14.40 -6.51
CA ARG A 233 -12.43 13.57 -7.08
C ARG A 233 -11.14 14.36 -7.30
N GLU A 234 -11.26 15.60 -7.77
CA GLU A 234 -10.14 16.50 -8.04
C GLU A 234 -9.44 16.92 -6.76
N ALA A 235 -10.20 17.21 -5.69
CA ALA A 235 -9.64 17.56 -4.38
C ALA A 235 -8.93 16.36 -3.75
N VAL A 236 -9.53 15.17 -3.80
CA VAL A 236 -8.89 13.92 -3.35
C VAL A 236 -7.60 13.67 -4.13
N TRP A 237 -7.63 13.84 -5.47
CA TRP A 237 -6.43 13.69 -6.30
C TRP A 237 -5.31 14.66 -5.89
N ALA A 238 -5.65 15.93 -5.66
CA ALA A 238 -4.67 16.92 -5.21
C ALA A 238 -4.03 16.54 -3.87
N CYS A 239 -4.83 16.05 -2.89
CA CYS A 239 -4.32 15.55 -1.63
C CYS A 239 -3.40 14.33 -1.81
N VAL A 240 -3.79 13.37 -2.63
CA VAL A 240 -2.97 12.18 -2.95
C VAL A 240 -1.66 12.63 -3.59
N TRP A 241 -1.72 13.48 -4.63
CA TRP A 241 -0.53 13.98 -5.33
C TRP A 241 0.45 14.65 -4.38
N GLN A 242 -0.06 15.52 -3.49
CA GLN A 242 0.76 16.24 -2.52
C GLN A 242 1.57 15.30 -1.61
N VAL A 243 0.98 14.19 -1.16
CA VAL A 243 1.67 13.17 -0.35
C VAL A 243 2.91 12.63 -1.08
N PHE A 244 2.79 12.33 -2.38
CA PHE A 244 3.91 11.78 -3.17
C PHE A 244 4.98 12.82 -3.48
N VAL A 245 4.59 14.09 -3.63
CA VAL A 245 5.53 15.22 -3.77
C VAL A 245 6.30 15.45 -2.47
N GLU A 246 5.63 15.44 -1.32
CA GLU A 246 6.27 15.59 0.01
C GLU A 246 7.24 14.46 0.33
N LYS A 247 6.95 13.24 -0.12
CA LYS A 247 7.87 12.10 -0.04
C LYS A 247 9.04 12.20 -1.05
N GLY A 248 9.01 13.16 -1.97
CA GLY A 248 10.02 13.32 -3.03
C GLY A 248 9.98 12.23 -4.10
N TRP A 249 8.87 11.52 -4.23
CA TRP A 249 8.72 10.43 -5.21
C TRP A 249 8.15 10.88 -6.55
N LEU A 250 7.45 12.01 -6.57
CA LEU A 250 6.97 12.70 -7.76
C LEU A 250 7.35 14.18 -7.70
N GLU A 251 7.44 14.82 -8.85
CA GLU A 251 7.73 16.26 -8.92
C GLU A 251 6.44 17.06 -8.72
N ALA A 252 6.57 18.27 -8.14
CA ALA A 252 5.45 19.20 -8.10
C ALA A 252 4.98 19.49 -9.53
N ALA A 253 3.65 19.52 -9.73
CA ALA A 253 3.12 19.91 -11.04
C ALA A 253 3.69 21.30 -11.40
N ALA A 254 4.27 21.42 -12.60
CA ALA A 254 4.74 22.72 -13.07
C ALA A 254 3.56 23.69 -13.05
N SER A 255 3.72 24.80 -12.30
CA SER A 255 2.71 25.86 -12.28
C SER A 255 2.61 26.42 -13.70
N SER A 256 1.51 26.10 -14.37
CA SER A 256 1.17 26.66 -15.70
C SER A 256 0.58 28.04 -15.56
#